data_3ddbeaff3dcd8f5c8ca6acfed7083957
#
_entry.id   3ddbeaff3dcd8f5c8ca6acfed7083957
#
_cell.length_a   1.000
_cell.length_b   1.000
_cell.length_c   1.000
_cell.angle_alpha   90.00
_cell.angle_beta   90.00
_cell.angle_gamma   90.00
#
_symmetry.space_group_name_H-M   'P 1'
#
loop_
_entity.id
_entity.type
_entity.pdbx_description
1 polymer ?
#
loop_
_entity_poly.entity_id
_entity_poly.type
_entity_poly.pdbx_seq_one_letter_code
_entity_poly.pdbx_strand_id
1 'polypeptide(L)'
;MNRAWRWFACFTVVVLAAGMLLTDGAKAAEDKVAFYANITAVEPIMEAFTAATGIKGEYTRISTAKFLSTVFTEFEAGKLMADVIQAPLPVLEMLKDKGVISDYVSPEAAAYPEWANKNGIQLFGIEYVGLIYNKELVKPEDVPKRYQDLADPKWKDKIVMANPASHATTIGWLIGLKEHVFASEEEWRDFLKGLAANNPMLVASFGPTPAPIESGEKQIGISMPKYIVTKAPAPLDWARVENQPLMGTPRAMGISTKAPHPEAAKKFMDYWLSKGAMSLLAAKVGEYVLTPGVFPPIDGMDNAQVIPIRELSDDEIATWGEEFKKIFAIQ
;
A
#
# COMPACT_ATOMS: atom_id res chain seq x y z
N MET A 1 -46.57 46.28 -81.68
CA MET A 1 -47.17 44.94 -81.80
C MET A 1 -46.61 44.03 -80.64
N ASN A 2 -47.50 43.52 -79.85
CA ASN A 2 -47.40 42.29 -79.03
C ASN A 2 -46.41 42.30 -77.83
N ARG A 3 -46.90 42.07 -76.75
CA ARG A 3 -47.73 41.22 -75.90
C ARG A 3 -47.04 41.02 -74.60
N ALA A 4 -47.74 41.41 -73.57
CA ALA A 4 -47.45 41.12 -72.19
C ALA A 4 -47.40 39.61 -71.87
N TRP A 5 -46.63 39.21 -70.89
CA TRP A 5 -46.97 38.06 -70.10
C TRP A 5 -46.50 38.22 -68.64
N ARG A 6 -47.50 38.12 -67.80
CA ARG A 6 -47.47 38.19 -66.34
C ARG A 6 -46.87 36.91 -65.80
N TRP A 7 -45.90 37.02 -64.91
CA TRP A 7 -45.49 35.89 -64.10
C TRP A 7 -45.98 36.11 -62.67
N PHE A 8 -46.83 35.20 -62.18
CA PHE A 8 -47.22 35.07 -60.79
C PHE A 8 -46.04 34.46 -60.04
N ALA A 9 -45.53 35.19 -59.05
CA ALA A 9 -44.58 34.62 -58.07
C ALA A 9 -45.38 34.03 -56.93
N CYS A 10 -45.35 32.70 -56.85
CA CYS A 10 -45.78 31.98 -55.59
C CYS A 10 -44.70 32.14 -54.54
N PHE A 11 -45.03 32.88 -53.49
CA PHE A 11 -44.21 32.87 -52.29
C PHE A 11 -44.50 31.60 -51.49
N THR A 12 -43.59 30.65 -51.55
CA THR A 12 -43.59 29.50 -50.67
C THR A 12 -42.87 29.90 -49.38
N VAL A 13 -43.61 30.06 -48.29
CA VAL A 13 -43.10 30.29 -46.95
C VAL A 13 -42.53 28.94 -46.48
N VAL A 14 -41.21 28.79 -46.46
CA VAL A 14 -40.54 27.68 -45.81
C VAL A 14 -40.40 28.04 -44.32
N VAL A 15 -41.24 27.46 -43.50
CA VAL A 15 -41.08 27.52 -42.04
C VAL A 15 -39.95 26.57 -41.69
N LEU A 16 -38.73 27.12 -41.47
CA LEU A 16 -37.64 26.40 -40.86
C LEU A 16 -37.96 26.19 -39.37
N ALA A 17 -38.47 25.03 -39.03
CA ALA A 17 -38.50 24.55 -37.66
C ALA A 17 -37.04 24.30 -37.24
N ALA A 18 -36.44 25.27 -36.54
CA ALA A 18 -35.18 25.04 -35.82
C ALA A 18 -35.48 24.07 -34.69
N GLY A 19 -35.30 22.78 -34.96
CA GLY A 19 -35.20 21.76 -33.93
C GLY A 19 -33.96 22.06 -33.09
N MET A 20 -34.17 22.62 -31.89
CA MET A 20 -33.15 22.57 -30.84
C MET A 20 -32.92 21.09 -30.54
N LEU A 21 -31.88 20.53 -31.16
CA LEU A 21 -31.24 19.35 -30.63
C LEU A 21 -30.60 19.76 -29.30
N LEU A 22 -31.33 19.52 -28.21
CA LEU A 22 -30.72 19.38 -26.89
C LEU A 22 -29.77 18.19 -27.02
N THR A 23 -28.53 18.45 -27.37
CA THR A 23 -27.47 17.51 -27.09
C THR A 23 -27.36 17.47 -25.58
N ASP A 24 -28.10 16.54 -24.95
CA ASP A 24 -27.62 15.98 -23.71
C ASP A 24 -26.17 15.56 -24.02
N GLY A 25 -25.23 16.33 -23.48
CA GLY A 25 -23.84 15.96 -23.51
C GLY A 25 -23.73 14.61 -22.82
N ALA A 26 -23.83 13.53 -23.55
CA ALA A 26 -23.46 12.24 -23.07
C ALA A 26 -22.03 12.41 -22.57
N LYS A 27 -21.88 12.46 -21.22
CA LYS A 27 -20.59 12.47 -20.56
C LYS A 27 -19.81 11.31 -21.16
N ALA A 28 -18.75 11.61 -21.90
CA ALA A 28 -17.94 10.58 -22.52
C ALA A 28 -17.67 9.50 -21.49
N ALA A 29 -17.95 8.24 -21.83
CA ALA A 29 -17.71 7.15 -20.90
C ALA A 29 -16.22 7.18 -20.54
N GLU A 30 -15.94 7.33 -19.25
CA GLU A 30 -14.56 7.33 -18.78
C GLU A 30 -14.01 5.92 -18.94
N ASP A 31 -13.08 5.73 -19.87
CA ASP A 31 -12.56 4.44 -20.28
C ASP A 31 -11.26 4.02 -19.57
N LYS A 32 -10.77 4.89 -18.71
CA LYS A 32 -9.54 4.65 -17.93
C LYS A 32 -9.58 5.27 -16.53
N VAL A 33 -8.70 4.77 -15.66
CA VAL A 33 -8.42 5.30 -14.33
C VAL A 33 -6.93 5.27 -14.07
N ALA A 34 -6.35 6.39 -13.62
CA ALA A 34 -4.95 6.51 -13.27
C ALA A 34 -4.75 6.28 -11.76
N PHE A 35 -4.00 5.27 -11.42
CA PHE A 35 -3.71 4.84 -10.05
C PHE A 35 -2.25 5.10 -9.70
N TYR A 36 -2.00 6.09 -8.81
CA TYR A 36 -0.67 6.36 -8.25
C TYR A 36 -0.54 5.63 -6.92
N ALA A 37 0.48 4.77 -6.80
CA ALA A 37 0.60 3.96 -5.61
C ALA A 37 2.06 3.61 -5.23
N ASN A 38 2.28 3.33 -3.95
CA ASN A 38 3.54 2.76 -3.47
C ASN A 38 3.50 1.23 -3.33
N ILE A 39 2.33 0.62 -3.25
CA ILE A 39 2.15 -0.83 -3.27
C ILE A 39 2.67 -1.43 -4.59
N THR A 40 3.18 -2.63 -4.56
CA THR A 40 3.72 -3.36 -5.73
C THR A 40 2.91 -4.60 -6.02
N ALA A 41 3.11 -5.19 -7.21
CA ALA A 41 2.46 -6.42 -7.66
C ALA A 41 0.91 -6.29 -7.77
N VAL A 42 0.43 -5.12 -8.21
CA VAL A 42 -1.00 -4.82 -8.32
C VAL A 42 -1.61 -5.26 -9.65
N GLU A 43 -0.80 -5.74 -10.58
CA GLU A 43 -1.19 -6.14 -11.93
C GLU A 43 -2.40 -7.09 -11.94
N PRO A 44 -2.47 -8.14 -11.10
CA PRO A 44 -3.63 -9.03 -11.09
C PRO A 44 -4.95 -8.32 -10.73
N ILE A 45 -4.90 -7.29 -9.89
CA ILE A 45 -6.09 -6.53 -9.49
C ILE A 45 -6.48 -5.55 -10.59
N MET A 46 -5.50 -4.90 -11.23
CA MET A 46 -5.73 -3.99 -12.34
C MET A 46 -6.35 -4.72 -13.55
N GLU A 47 -5.84 -5.90 -13.86
CA GLU A 47 -6.38 -6.77 -14.93
C GLU A 47 -7.82 -7.21 -14.58
N ALA A 48 -8.05 -7.68 -13.35
CA ALA A 48 -9.38 -8.11 -12.92
C ALA A 48 -10.39 -6.95 -12.90
N PHE A 49 -9.97 -5.74 -12.49
CA PHE A 49 -10.79 -4.52 -12.59
C PHE A 49 -11.17 -4.22 -14.04
N THR A 50 -10.18 -4.24 -14.94
CA THR A 50 -10.42 -3.97 -16.37
C THR A 50 -11.36 -5.01 -16.97
N ALA A 51 -11.19 -6.30 -16.65
CA ALA A 51 -12.06 -7.37 -17.10
C ALA A 51 -13.51 -7.24 -16.60
N ALA A 52 -13.67 -6.78 -15.35
CA ALA A 52 -14.99 -6.63 -14.71
C ALA A 52 -15.77 -5.39 -15.18
N THR A 53 -15.07 -4.30 -15.52
CA THR A 53 -15.69 -2.99 -15.74
C THR A 53 -15.55 -2.46 -17.17
N GLY A 54 -14.61 -2.98 -17.94
CA GLY A 54 -14.20 -2.43 -19.24
C GLY A 54 -13.35 -1.15 -19.13
N ILE A 55 -13.10 -0.64 -17.91
CA ILE A 55 -12.30 0.55 -17.68
C ILE A 55 -10.82 0.13 -17.57
N LYS A 56 -9.95 0.76 -18.35
CA LYS A 56 -8.52 0.47 -18.32
C LYS A 56 -7.87 1.06 -17.07
N GLY A 57 -7.25 0.22 -16.24
CA GLY A 57 -6.41 0.67 -15.13
C GLY A 57 -5.00 1.05 -15.61
N GLU A 58 -4.55 2.27 -15.28
CA GLU A 58 -3.20 2.75 -15.54
C GLU A 58 -2.47 2.94 -14.20
N TYR A 59 -1.43 2.15 -13.95
CA TYR A 59 -0.70 2.14 -12.69
C TYR A 59 0.62 2.87 -12.80
N THR A 60 0.87 3.79 -11.86
CA THR A 60 2.15 4.49 -11.71
C THR A 60 2.69 4.26 -10.30
N ARG A 61 3.82 3.54 -10.23
CA ARG A 61 4.50 3.32 -8.96
C ARG A 61 5.35 4.53 -8.56
N ILE A 62 5.13 5.03 -7.34
CA ILE A 62 5.95 6.07 -6.73
C ILE A 62 6.52 5.52 -5.42
N SER A 63 7.82 5.66 -5.19
CA SER A 63 8.43 5.24 -3.92
C SER A 63 7.95 6.12 -2.77
N THR A 64 7.80 5.54 -1.57
CA THR A 64 7.31 6.26 -0.37
C THR A 64 8.08 7.55 -0.13
N ALA A 65 9.41 7.54 -0.25
CA ALA A 65 10.26 8.72 -0.02
C ALA A 65 10.00 9.90 -0.98
N LYS A 66 9.46 9.64 -2.17
CA LYS A 66 9.14 10.68 -3.17
C LYS A 66 7.63 10.96 -3.28
N PHE A 67 6.81 10.18 -2.62
CA PHE A 67 5.37 10.16 -2.87
C PHE A 67 4.72 11.51 -2.62
N LEU A 68 4.87 12.04 -1.39
CA LEU A 68 4.28 13.30 -0.99
C LEU A 68 4.74 14.45 -1.91
N SER A 69 6.05 14.58 -2.12
CA SER A 69 6.60 15.69 -2.92
C SER A 69 6.16 15.61 -4.39
N THR A 70 6.15 14.41 -4.98
CA THR A 70 5.73 14.22 -6.39
C THR A 70 4.26 14.59 -6.55
N VAL A 71 3.37 13.97 -5.77
CA VAL A 71 1.92 14.18 -5.89
C VAL A 71 1.54 15.62 -5.60
N PHE A 72 2.12 16.22 -4.55
CA PHE A 72 1.80 17.59 -4.19
C PHE A 72 2.31 18.60 -5.23
N THR A 73 3.53 18.41 -5.75
CA THR A 73 4.08 19.29 -6.81
C THR A 73 3.24 19.24 -8.09
N GLU A 74 2.81 18.05 -8.52
CA GLU A 74 1.93 17.89 -9.67
C GLU A 74 0.55 18.52 -9.43
N PHE A 75 0.01 18.39 -8.21
CA PHE A 75 -1.27 18.96 -7.81
C PHE A 75 -1.25 20.50 -7.84
N GLU A 76 -0.23 21.12 -7.24
CA GLU A 76 -0.05 22.58 -7.24
C GLU A 76 0.13 23.14 -8.67
N ALA A 77 0.87 22.40 -9.50
CA ALA A 77 1.05 22.76 -10.90
C ALA A 77 -0.21 22.54 -11.78
N GLY A 78 -1.29 21.97 -11.23
CA GLY A 78 -2.48 21.58 -11.98
C GLY A 78 -2.24 20.48 -13.01
N LYS A 79 -1.23 19.64 -12.78
CA LYS A 79 -0.78 18.57 -13.68
C LYS A 79 -0.91 17.16 -13.09
N LEU A 80 -1.53 17.05 -11.91
CA LEU A 80 -1.77 15.72 -11.29
C LEU A 80 -2.70 14.90 -12.19
N MET A 81 -2.19 13.77 -12.65
CA MET A 81 -2.93 12.84 -13.50
C MET A 81 -3.58 11.70 -12.69
N ALA A 82 -3.28 11.60 -11.40
CA ALA A 82 -3.84 10.55 -10.57
C ALA A 82 -5.34 10.77 -10.31
N ASP A 83 -6.13 9.76 -10.60
CA ASP A 83 -7.53 9.65 -10.18
C ASP A 83 -7.62 9.11 -8.76
N VAL A 84 -6.89 8.02 -8.47
CA VAL A 84 -6.84 7.36 -7.18
C VAL A 84 -5.40 7.31 -6.69
N ILE A 85 -5.22 7.59 -5.41
CA ILE A 85 -3.92 7.69 -4.74
C ILE A 85 -3.88 6.68 -3.60
N GLN A 86 -2.86 5.80 -3.59
CA GLN A 86 -2.60 4.84 -2.52
C GLN A 86 -1.21 5.09 -1.96
N ALA A 87 -1.13 5.32 -0.65
CA ALA A 87 0.12 5.53 0.06
C ALA A 87 -0.02 5.08 1.53
N PRO A 88 1.06 5.06 2.32
CA PRO A 88 0.94 4.98 3.78
C PRO A 88 0.01 6.08 4.31
N LEU A 89 -0.71 5.75 5.39
CA LEU A 89 -1.72 6.66 5.96
C LEU A 89 -1.20 8.09 6.21
N PRO A 90 0.00 8.34 6.79
CA PRO A 90 0.48 9.70 7.03
C PRO A 90 0.60 10.53 5.78
N VAL A 91 1.10 9.91 4.73
CA VAL A 91 1.24 10.60 3.43
C VAL A 91 -0.11 11.03 2.90
N LEU A 92 -1.14 10.18 3.04
CA LEU A 92 -2.50 10.54 2.61
C LEU A 92 -3.13 11.60 3.51
N GLU A 93 -2.89 11.57 4.82
CA GLU A 93 -3.35 12.59 5.75
C GLU A 93 -2.73 13.96 5.40
N MET A 94 -1.41 14.02 5.16
CA MET A 94 -0.75 15.24 4.67
C MET A 94 -1.32 15.73 3.33
N LEU A 95 -1.59 14.83 2.39
CA LEU A 95 -2.20 15.18 1.11
C LEU A 95 -3.66 15.66 1.29
N LYS A 96 -4.39 15.10 2.26
CA LYS A 96 -5.74 15.56 2.62
C LYS A 96 -5.71 16.98 3.18
N ASP A 97 -4.82 17.28 4.11
CA ASP A 97 -4.65 18.62 4.69
C ASP A 97 -4.30 19.67 3.62
N LYS A 98 -3.63 19.24 2.56
CA LYS A 98 -3.32 20.07 1.38
C LYS A 98 -4.45 20.12 0.34
N GLY A 99 -5.61 19.53 0.60
CA GLY A 99 -6.77 19.53 -0.28
C GLY A 99 -6.64 18.62 -1.51
N VAL A 100 -5.68 17.69 -1.51
CA VAL A 100 -5.49 16.76 -2.64
C VAL A 100 -6.51 15.64 -2.62
N ILE A 101 -6.86 15.11 -1.43
CA ILE A 101 -7.77 13.97 -1.28
C ILE A 101 -9.21 14.46 -1.06
N SER A 102 -10.15 13.89 -1.80
CA SER A 102 -11.59 14.18 -1.72
C SER A 102 -12.24 13.55 -0.47
N ASP A 103 -13.52 13.91 -0.22
CA ASP A 103 -14.33 13.33 0.86
C ASP A 103 -15.12 12.08 0.43
N TYR A 104 -14.79 11.49 -0.73
CA TYR A 104 -15.51 10.31 -1.22
C TYR A 104 -15.34 9.13 -0.28
N VAL A 105 -16.45 8.55 0.14
CA VAL A 105 -16.51 7.31 0.92
C VAL A 105 -17.16 6.24 0.06
N SER A 106 -16.43 5.15 -0.16
CA SER A 106 -16.94 4.01 -0.91
C SER A 106 -18.07 3.31 -0.15
N PRO A 107 -19.13 2.83 -0.82
CA PRO A 107 -20.13 1.95 -0.20
C PRO A 107 -19.52 0.69 0.43
N GLU A 108 -18.43 0.18 -0.12
CA GLU A 108 -17.71 -1.00 0.38
C GLU A 108 -17.05 -0.73 1.76
N ALA A 109 -16.85 0.54 2.13
CA ALA A 109 -16.28 0.92 3.42
C ALA A 109 -17.10 0.40 4.62
N ALA A 110 -18.40 0.16 4.43
CA ALA A 110 -19.29 -0.38 5.46
C ALA A 110 -18.89 -1.81 5.92
N ALA A 111 -18.13 -2.54 5.11
CA ALA A 111 -17.64 -3.89 5.46
C ALA A 111 -16.35 -3.85 6.30
N TYR A 112 -15.73 -2.69 6.44
CA TYR A 112 -14.46 -2.50 7.15
C TYR A 112 -14.69 -2.04 8.59
N PRO A 113 -13.70 -2.22 9.49
CA PRO A 113 -13.77 -1.63 10.82
C PRO A 113 -13.96 -0.10 10.75
N GLU A 114 -14.76 0.47 11.66
CA GLU A 114 -15.08 1.92 11.66
C GLU A 114 -13.81 2.80 11.65
N TRP A 115 -12.78 2.40 12.41
CA TRP A 115 -11.50 3.12 12.46
C TRP A 115 -10.73 3.13 11.13
N ALA A 116 -11.09 2.27 10.17
CA ALA A 116 -10.46 2.19 8.86
C ALA A 116 -10.93 3.28 7.89
N ASN A 117 -12.00 4.02 8.23
CA ASN A 117 -12.49 5.15 7.42
C ASN A 117 -12.12 6.47 8.10
N LYS A 118 -11.35 7.28 7.42
CA LYS A 118 -10.88 8.58 7.92
C LYS A 118 -11.19 9.68 6.91
N ASN A 119 -12.45 10.11 6.87
CA ASN A 119 -12.88 11.28 6.10
C ASN A 119 -12.40 11.28 4.63
N GLY A 120 -12.78 10.24 3.88
CA GLY A 120 -12.39 10.07 2.47
C GLY A 120 -11.06 9.36 2.25
N ILE A 121 -10.31 9.07 3.32
CA ILE A 121 -9.19 8.14 3.29
C ILE A 121 -9.68 6.79 3.82
N GLN A 122 -9.56 5.74 3.01
CA GLN A 122 -9.94 4.38 3.38
C GLN A 122 -8.72 3.52 3.60
N LEU A 123 -8.57 2.99 4.81
CA LEU A 123 -7.59 1.94 5.11
C LEU A 123 -8.14 0.60 4.63
N PHE A 124 -7.30 -0.18 3.97
CA PHE A 124 -7.72 -1.48 3.43
C PHE A 124 -6.81 -2.65 3.83
N GLY A 125 -5.62 -2.37 4.37
CA GLY A 125 -4.66 -3.40 4.76
C GLY A 125 -3.56 -2.86 5.65
N ILE A 126 -2.65 -3.76 6.03
CA ILE A 126 -1.45 -3.44 6.81
C ILE A 126 -0.24 -4.05 6.10
N GLU A 127 0.75 -3.22 5.83
CA GLU A 127 2.08 -3.67 5.40
C GLU A 127 2.82 -4.21 6.62
N TYR A 128 2.65 -5.48 6.91
CA TYR A 128 3.07 -6.10 8.15
C TYR A 128 4.49 -6.67 8.08
N VAL A 129 5.20 -6.56 9.19
CA VAL A 129 6.57 -7.02 9.38
C VAL A 129 6.59 -8.13 10.42
N GLY A 130 7.40 -9.13 10.16
CA GLY A 130 7.63 -10.27 11.04
C GLY A 130 9.00 -10.88 10.78
N LEU A 131 9.17 -12.12 11.22
CA LEU A 131 10.38 -12.89 10.98
C LEU A 131 10.12 -13.92 9.90
N ILE A 132 10.82 -13.86 8.78
CA ILE A 132 10.82 -14.91 7.77
C ILE A 132 12.14 -15.69 7.82
N TYR A 133 12.08 -16.97 7.54
CA TYR A 133 13.26 -17.84 7.60
C TYR A 133 13.25 -18.86 6.47
N ASN A 134 14.43 -19.43 6.20
CA ASN A 134 14.57 -20.54 5.27
C ASN A 134 14.30 -21.86 6.01
N LYS A 135 13.18 -22.51 5.68
CA LYS A 135 12.72 -23.75 6.35
C LYS A 135 13.57 -24.99 6.04
N GLU A 136 14.49 -24.91 5.06
CA GLU A 136 15.45 -25.97 4.79
C GLU A 136 16.71 -25.84 5.65
N LEU A 137 16.98 -24.65 6.19
CA LEU A 137 18.17 -24.34 6.99
C LEU A 137 17.90 -24.19 8.48
N VAL A 138 16.69 -23.73 8.85
CA VAL A 138 16.29 -23.56 10.24
C VAL A 138 15.33 -24.66 10.61
N LYS A 139 15.73 -25.49 11.56
CA LYS A 139 14.89 -26.60 12.06
C LYS A 139 13.71 -26.05 12.87
N PRO A 140 12.56 -26.75 12.93
CA PRO A 140 11.39 -26.31 13.66
C PRO A 140 11.66 -25.94 15.14
N GLU A 141 12.54 -26.69 15.82
CA GLU A 141 12.93 -26.44 17.21
C GLU A 141 13.78 -25.19 17.41
N ASP A 142 14.44 -24.72 16.35
CA ASP A 142 15.32 -23.54 16.36
C ASP A 142 14.63 -22.26 15.93
N VAL A 143 13.41 -22.35 15.37
CA VAL A 143 12.63 -21.17 14.94
C VAL A 143 12.34 -20.29 16.16
N PRO A 144 12.61 -18.97 16.05
CA PRO A 144 12.30 -18.03 17.15
C PRO A 144 10.84 -18.09 17.56
N LYS A 145 10.60 -18.17 18.86
CA LYS A 145 9.25 -18.12 19.44
C LYS A 145 8.86 -16.74 19.93
N ARG A 146 9.84 -15.85 20.08
CA ARG A 146 9.66 -14.45 20.47
C ARG A 146 10.64 -13.59 19.68
N TYR A 147 10.32 -12.33 19.51
CA TYR A 147 11.26 -11.37 18.87
C TYR A 147 12.59 -11.28 19.60
N GLN A 148 12.58 -11.39 20.93
CA GLN A 148 13.78 -11.38 21.78
C GLN A 148 14.78 -12.48 21.42
N ASP A 149 14.31 -13.58 20.89
CA ASP A 149 15.18 -14.73 20.55
C ASP A 149 16.16 -14.40 19.41
N LEU A 150 15.94 -13.33 18.65
CA LEU A 150 16.91 -12.82 17.67
C LEU A 150 18.18 -12.24 18.29
N ALA A 151 18.18 -11.93 19.57
CA ALA A 151 19.37 -11.49 20.30
C ALA A 151 20.28 -12.65 20.72
N ASP A 152 19.83 -13.92 20.59
CA ASP A 152 20.64 -15.10 20.89
C ASP A 152 21.88 -15.16 19.97
N PRO A 153 23.10 -15.35 20.51
CA PRO A 153 24.32 -15.48 19.72
C PRO A 153 24.31 -16.59 18.66
N LYS A 154 23.40 -17.58 18.76
CA LYS A 154 23.22 -18.59 17.70
C LYS A 154 22.87 -18.01 16.33
N TRP A 155 22.34 -16.78 16.30
CA TRP A 155 21.97 -16.04 15.09
C TRP A 155 23.09 -15.16 14.53
N LYS A 156 24.29 -15.19 15.11
CA LYS A 156 25.41 -14.37 14.63
C LYS A 156 25.69 -14.63 13.15
N ASP A 157 25.78 -13.56 12.37
CA ASP A 157 25.97 -13.51 10.92
C ASP A 157 24.88 -14.19 10.08
N LYS A 158 23.73 -14.57 10.67
CA LYS A 158 22.65 -15.31 10.02
C LYS A 158 21.41 -14.48 9.73
N ILE A 159 21.36 -13.24 10.20
CA ILE A 159 20.18 -12.36 10.09
C ILE A 159 20.35 -11.41 8.90
N VAL A 160 19.23 -11.10 8.23
CA VAL A 160 19.09 -9.95 7.32
C VAL A 160 17.96 -9.04 7.77
N MET A 161 18.15 -7.73 7.63
CA MET A 161 17.10 -6.74 7.90
C MET A 161 17.30 -5.48 7.07
N ALA A 162 16.25 -4.68 6.90
CA ALA A 162 16.41 -3.37 6.32
C ALA A 162 17.13 -2.42 7.30
N ASN A 163 17.94 -1.52 6.76
CA ASN A 163 18.83 -0.64 7.53
C ASN A 163 18.04 0.23 8.51
N PRO A 164 18.20 0.02 9.83
CA PRO A 164 17.43 0.75 10.85
C PRO A 164 17.84 2.21 11.01
N ALA A 165 18.94 2.65 10.38
CA ALA A 165 19.35 4.06 10.42
C ALA A 165 18.65 4.92 9.35
N SER A 166 18.05 4.30 8.32
CA SER A 166 17.53 5.04 7.17
C SER A 166 16.19 4.55 6.63
N HIS A 167 15.74 3.35 7.04
CA HIS A 167 14.48 2.79 6.56
C HIS A 167 13.34 3.04 7.57
N ALA A 168 12.48 4.02 7.29
CA ALA A 168 11.45 4.50 8.19
C ALA A 168 10.54 3.38 8.76
N THR A 169 10.13 2.42 7.93
CA THR A 169 9.28 1.29 8.40
C THR A 169 10.03 0.38 9.38
N THR A 170 11.33 0.18 9.23
CA THR A 170 12.15 -0.58 10.19
C THR A 170 12.30 0.18 11.50
N ILE A 171 12.52 1.49 11.43
CA ILE A 171 12.53 2.37 12.61
C ILE A 171 11.21 2.25 13.35
N GLY A 172 10.08 2.44 12.64
CA GLY A 172 8.75 2.32 13.22
C GLY A 172 8.47 0.95 13.82
N TRP A 173 8.92 -0.13 13.17
CA TRP A 173 8.78 -1.49 13.69
C TRP A 173 9.58 -1.71 14.97
N LEU A 174 10.83 -1.24 15.05
CA LEU A 174 11.66 -1.34 16.25
C LEU A 174 11.05 -0.55 17.42
N ILE A 175 10.47 0.62 17.14
CA ILE A 175 9.74 1.41 18.15
C ILE A 175 8.43 0.70 18.54
N GLY A 176 7.72 0.12 17.58
CA GLY A 176 6.54 -0.71 17.85
C GLY A 176 6.84 -1.89 18.78
N LEU A 177 8.00 -2.53 18.62
CA LEU A 177 8.45 -3.56 19.56
C LEU A 177 8.58 -3.00 20.98
N LYS A 178 9.21 -1.81 21.13
CA LYS A 178 9.31 -1.11 22.44
C LYS A 178 7.95 -0.89 23.07
N GLU A 179 6.96 -0.49 22.28
CA GLU A 179 5.65 -0.07 22.77
C GLU A 179 4.70 -1.24 23.06
N HIS A 180 4.84 -2.37 22.33
CA HIS A 180 3.86 -3.46 22.35
C HIS A 180 4.39 -4.82 22.79
N VAL A 181 5.71 -4.99 22.88
CA VAL A 181 6.33 -6.30 23.11
C VAL A 181 7.21 -6.32 24.36
N PHE A 182 8.00 -5.29 24.57
CA PHE A 182 8.94 -5.24 25.70
C PHE A 182 8.31 -4.64 26.95
N ALA A 183 8.61 -5.22 28.13
CA ALA A 183 8.08 -4.74 29.40
C ALA A 183 8.76 -3.44 29.87
N SER A 184 9.99 -3.18 29.39
CA SER A 184 10.75 -1.97 29.76
C SER A 184 11.65 -1.50 28.61
N GLU A 185 12.05 -0.23 28.68
CA GLU A 185 13.03 0.33 27.75
C GLU A 185 14.41 -0.35 27.90
N GLU A 186 14.77 -0.80 29.09
CA GLU A 186 16.02 -1.49 29.34
C GLU A 186 16.07 -2.83 28.60
N GLU A 187 15.02 -3.65 28.74
CA GLU A 187 14.91 -4.92 27.99
C GLU A 187 14.96 -4.73 26.49
N TRP A 188 14.26 -3.71 25.99
CA TRP A 188 14.27 -3.38 24.58
C TRP A 188 15.66 -2.94 24.10
N ARG A 189 16.37 -2.11 24.87
CA ARG A 189 17.73 -1.68 24.55
C ARG A 189 18.71 -2.84 24.58
N ASP A 190 18.57 -3.78 25.49
CA ASP A 190 19.41 -4.98 25.55
C ASP A 190 19.12 -5.92 24.38
N PHE A 191 17.87 -6.04 23.97
CA PHE A 191 17.53 -6.73 22.71
C PHE A 191 18.22 -6.07 21.51
N LEU A 192 18.17 -4.75 21.38
CA LEU A 192 18.82 -4.05 20.27
C LEU A 192 20.33 -4.27 20.23
N LYS A 193 20.99 -4.23 21.41
CA LYS A 193 22.43 -4.54 21.50
C LYS A 193 22.73 -5.99 21.08
N GLY A 194 21.92 -6.95 21.55
CA GLY A 194 22.06 -8.36 21.18
C GLY A 194 21.85 -8.59 19.69
N LEU A 195 20.81 -7.97 19.12
CA LEU A 195 20.54 -8.02 17.68
C LEU A 195 21.71 -7.41 16.87
N ALA A 196 22.24 -6.26 17.29
CA ALA A 196 23.39 -5.61 16.67
C ALA A 196 24.67 -6.48 16.78
N ALA A 197 24.89 -7.13 17.94
CA ALA A 197 26.03 -8.03 18.17
C ALA A 197 25.99 -9.29 17.26
N ASN A 198 24.81 -9.65 16.77
CA ASN A 198 24.63 -10.71 15.79
C ASN A 198 25.00 -10.30 14.37
N ASN A 199 25.51 -9.08 14.16
CA ASN A 199 26.03 -8.58 12.88
C ASN A 199 25.05 -8.83 11.71
N PRO A 200 23.82 -8.29 11.76
CA PRO A 200 22.85 -8.53 10.69
C PRO A 200 23.31 -7.90 9.38
N MET A 201 23.03 -8.59 8.26
CA MET A 201 23.16 -8.00 6.93
C MET A 201 22.14 -6.88 6.79
N LEU A 202 22.59 -5.66 6.54
CA LEU A 202 21.74 -4.50 6.35
C LEU A 202 21.52 -4.23 4.86
N VAL A 203 20.25 -4.17 4.45
CA VAL A 203 19.83 -3.86 3.08
C VAL A 203 18.99 -2.57 3.06
N ALA A 204 18.84 -1.95 1.90
CA ALA A 204 18.22 -0.61 1.81
C ALA A 204 16.72 -0.57 2.20
N SER A 205 15.99 -1.70 2.04
CA SER A 205 14.56 -1.80 2.33
C SER A 205 14.14 -3.27 2.49
N PHE A 206 12.86 -3.55 2.76
CA PHE A 206 12.39 -4.93 2.84
C PHE A 206 12.41 -5.69 1.51
N GLY A 207 12.31 -5.03 0.36
CA GLY A 207 12.32 -5.69 -0.95
C GLY A 207 13.50 -6.63 -1.18
N PRO A 208 14.74 -6.24 -0.85
CA PRO A 208 15.92 -7.10 -0.97
C PRO A 208 16.06 -8.20 0.09
N THR A 209 15.34 -8.16 1.22
CA THR A 209 15.54 -9.11 2.33
C THR A 209 15.29 -10.58 1.98
N PRO A 210 14.35 -10.96 1.08
CA PRO A 210 14.15 -12.39 0.77
C PRO A 210 15.33 -13.05 0.10
N ALA A 211 16.02 -12.35 -0.80
CA ALA A 211 17.08 -12.96 -1.64
C ALA A 211 18.19 -13.66 -0.85
N PRO A 212 18.82 -13.06 0.19
CA PRO A 212 19.82 -13.75 0.98
C PRO A 212 19.25 -14.91 1.83
N ILE A 213 17.94 -14.90 2.13
CA ILE A 213 17.27 -16.00 2.83
C ILE A 213 17.00 -17.15 1.85
N GLU A 214 16.51 -16.84 0.66
CA GLU A 214 16.26 -17.81 -0.41
C GLU A 214 17.55 -18.56 -0.81
N SER A 215 18.64 -17.82 -0.95
CA SER A 215 19.96 -18.39 -1.33
C SER A 215 20.65 -19.17 -0.21
N GLY A 216 20.18 -19.03 1.03
CA GLY A 216 20.83 -19.61 2.21
C GLY A 216 22.04 -18.81 2.72
N GLU A 217 22.35 -17.65 2.17
CA GLU A 217 23.38 -16.74 2.70
C GLU A 217 23.01 -16.26 4.12
N LYS A 218 21.73 -16.04 4.35
CA LYS A 218 21.16 -15.77 5.67
C LYS A 218 20.08 -16.80 5.98
N GLN A 219 19.89 -17.09 7.26
CA GLN A 219 18.94 -18.11 7.68
C GLN A 219 17.57 -17.52 8.02
N ILE A 220 17.55 -16.28 8.52
CA ILE A 220 16.36 -15.59 9.01
C ILE A 220 16.44 -14.09 8.70
N GLY A 221 15.31 -13.43 8.58
CA GLY A 221 15.26 -11.99 8.38
C GLY A 221 14.09 -11.32 9.08
N ILE A 222 14.33 -10.08 9.52
CA ILE A 222 13.24 -9.13 9.83
C ILE A 222 12.74 -8.65 8.48
N SER A 223 11.55 -9.07 8.09
CA SER A 223 11.03 -8.93 6.74
C SER A 223 9.51 -9.01 6.72
N MET A 224 8.93 -9.13 5.54
CA MET A 224 7.48 -9.16 5.35
C MET A 224 7.03 -10.58 5.00
N PRO A 225 6.15 -11.21 5.80
CA PRO A 225 5.65 -12.57 5.50
C PRO A 225 4.99 -12.69 4.12
N LYS A 226 4.50 -11.61 3.53
CA LYS A 226 3.97 -11.61 2.16
C LYS A 226 4.93 -12.20 1.10
N TYR A 227 6.24 -12.18 1.37
CA TYR A 227 7.20 -12.76 0.45
C TYR A 227 7.11 -14.28 0.34
N ILE A 228 6.48 -14.96 1.31
CA ILE A 228 6.16 -16.39 1.21
C ILE A 228 5.24 -16.64 0.01
N VAL A 229 4.30 -15.72 -0.25
CA VAL A 229 3.40 -15.79 -1.40
C VAL A 229 4.08 -15.35 -2.69
N THR A 230 4.70 -14.17 -2.68
CA THR A 230 5.23 -13.56 -3.92
C THR A 230 6.53 -14.18 -4.40
N LYS A 231 7.21 -14.97 -3.55
CA LYS A 231 8.44 -15.68 -3.88
C LYS A 231 8.28 -17.19 -3.98
N ALA A 232 7.04 -17.70 -3.85
CA ALA A 232 6.80 -19.13 -4.05
C ALA A 232 7.33 -19.61 -5.42
N PRO A 233 8.03 -20.76 -5.47
CA PRO A 233 8.15 -21.80 -4.45
C PRO A 233 9.40 -21.71 -3.54
N ALA A 234 9.99 -20.54 -3.32
CA ALA A 234 11.15 -20.39 -2.44
C ALA A 234 10.89 -21.01 -1.04
N PRO A 235 11.93 -21.57 -0.39
CA PRO A 235 11.78 -22.29 0.89
C PRO A 235 11.59 -21.35 2.07
N LEU A 236 10.71 -20.38 1.94
CA LEU A 236 10.40 -19.40 2.97
C LEU A 236 9.22 -19.82 3.83
N ASP A 237 9.34 -19.56 5.15
CA ASP A 237 8.23 -19.60 6.11
C ASP A 237 8.43 -18.45 7.11
N TRP A 238 7.42 -18.20 7.98
CA TRP A 238 7.50 -17.17 9.00
C TRP A 238 7.51 -17.76 10.39
N ALA A 239 8.22 -17.13 11.32
CA ALA A 239 8.22 -17.51 12.72
C ALA A 239 6.92 -17.02 13.38
N ARG A 240 6.13 -17.97 13.87
CA ARG A 240 4.89 -17.70 14.61
C ARG A 240 5.25 -17.37 16.05
N VAL A 241 5.58 -16.08 16.28
CA VAL A 241 5.98 -15.61 17.60
C VAL A 241 4.80 -15.67 18.58
N GLU A 242 5.02 -16.30 19.72
CA GLU A 242 3.97 -16.60 20.69
C GLU A 242 3.56 -15.35 21.47
N ASN A 243 2.26 -15.03 21.47
CA ASN A 243 1.69 -13.88 22.20
C ASN A 243 2.31 -12.51 21.86
N GLN A 244 2.88 -12.36 20.68
CA GLN A 244 3.46 -11.10 20.21
C GLN A 244 2.85 -10.76 18.85
N PRO A 245 2.42 -9.50 18.62
CA PRO A 245 1.77 -9.14 17.39
C PRO A 245 2.76 -9.03 16.22
N LEU A 246 2.28 -9.34 15.02
CA LEU A 246 2.84 -8.76 13.80
C LEU A 246 2.45 -7.29 13.75
N MET A 247 3.34 -6.45 13.32
CA MET A 247 3.12 -5.01 13.29
C MET A 247 3.46 -4.43 11.93
N GLY A 248 2.75 -3.40 11.52
CA GLY A 248 3.02 -2.81 10.23
C GLY A 248 2.34 -1.47 9.99
N THR A 249 2.66 -0.89 8.85
CA THR A 249 2.14 0.41 8.44
C THR A 249 0.79 0.23 7.75
N PRO A 250 -0.26 0.96 8.17
CA PRO A 250 -1.54 0.94 7.49
C PRO A 250 -1.43 1.37 6.02
N ARG A 251 -2.05 0.59 5.13
CA ARG A 251 -2.23 0.95 3.73
C ARG A 251 -3.55 1.65 3.55
N ALA A 252 -3.51 2.79 2.90
CA ALA A 252 -4.69 3.60 2.71
C ALA A 252 -4.79 4.10 1.27
N MET A 253 -6.00 4.50 0.86
CA MET A 253 -6.25 5.08 -0.45
C MET A 253 -7.32 6.16 -0.38
N GLY A 254 -7.32 7.04 -1.38
CA GLY A 254 -8.32 8.08 -1.55
C GLY A 254 -8.38 8.57 -2.99
N ILE A 255 -9.45 9.30 -3.34
CA ILE A 255 -9.65 9.87 -4.67
C ILE A 255 -9.14 11.30 -4.68
N SER A 256 -8.43 11.68 -5.75
CA SER A 256 -7.97 13.06 -5.96
C SER A 256 -9.17 14.03 -6.09
N THR A 257 -9.09 15.21 -5.46
CA THR A 257 -10.08 16.29 -5.66
C THR A 257 -10.09 16.82 -7.10
N LYS A 258 -9.00 16.62 -7.83
CA LYS A 258 -8.83 17.01 -9.24
C LYS A 258 -8.71 15.79 -10.15
N ALA A 259 -9.34 14.66 -9.77
CA ALA A 259 -9.31 13.44 -10.58
C ALA A 259 -9.76 13.72 -12.02
N PRO A 260 -8.95 13.43 -13.05
CA PRO A 260 -9.34 13.58 -14.44
C PRO A 260 -10.56 12.73 -14.84
N HIS A 261 -10.73 11.56 -14.18
CA HIS A 261 -11.79 10.60 -14.46
C HIS A 261 -12.56 10.26 -13.17
N PRO A 262 -13.36 11.19 -12.60
CA PRO A 262 -13.93 11.06 -11.25
C PRO A 262 -14.89 9.88 -11.09
N GLU A 263 -15.69 9.52 -12.12
CA GLU A 263 -16.60 8.37 -12.03
C GLU A 263 -15.86 7.04 -12.16
N ALA A 264 -14.82 6.99 -12.99
CA ALA A 264 -13.93 5.82 -13.07
C ALA A 264 -13.16 5.64 -11.76
N ALA A 265 -12.72 6.74 -11.12
CA ALA A 265 -12.06 6.72 -9.82
C ALA A 265 -12.94 6.11 -8.72
N LYS A 266 -14.21 6.50 -8.65
CA LYS A 266 -15.18 5.92 -7.70
C LYS A 266 -15.37 4.43 -7.93
N LYS A 267 -15.60 4.03 -9.20
CA LYS A 267 -15.73 2.60 -9.57
C LYS A 267 -14.48 1.80 -9.23
N PHE A 268 -13.29 2.39 -9.43
CA PHE A 268 -12.03 1.74 -9.09
C PHE A 268 -11.88 1.58 -7.59
N MET A 269 -12.15 2.62 -6.80
CA MET A 269 -12.08 2.56 -5.34
C MET A 269 -13.08 1.53 -4.78
N ASP A 270 -14.33 1.53 -5.27
CA ASP A 270 -15.35 0.56 -4.87
C ASP A 270 -14.92 -0.87 -5.23
N TYR A 271 -14.44 -1.09 -6.45
CA TYR A 271 -13.92 -2.39 -6.85
C TYR A 271 -12.73 -2.84 -5.99
N TRP A 272 -11.75 -1.95 -5.77
CA TRP A 272 -10.57 -2.26 -4.95
C TRP A 272 -10.95 -2.69 -3.54
N LEU A 273 -11.89 -1.99 -2.92
CA LEU A 273 -12.35 -2.27 -1.55
C LEU A 273 -13.32 -3.46 -1.46
N SER A 274 -13.78 -3.99 -2.58
CA SER A 274 -14.66 -5.16 -2.58
C SER A 274 -13.98 -6.40 -2.00
N LYS A 275 -14.76 -7.29 -1.40
CA LYS A 275 -14.25 -8.56 -0.87
C LYS A 275 -13.53 -9.38 -1.94
N GLY A 276 -13.99 -9.32 -3.20
CA GLY A 276 -13.35 -10.03 -4.32
C GLY A 276 -11.94 -9.54 -4.61
N ALA A 277 -11.75 -8.22 -4.74
CA ALA A 277 -10.45 -7.61 -4.97
C ALA A 277 -9.50 -7.79 -3.77
N MET A 278 -10.02 -7.66 -2.54
CA MET A 278 -9.22 -7.90 -1.34
C MET A 278 -8.80 -9.37 -1.21
N SER A 279 -9.66 -10.31 -1.57
CA SER A 279 -9.28 -11.73 -1.64
C SER A 279 -8.19 -12.00 -2.67
N LEU A 280 -8.26 -11.31 -3.82
CA LEU A 280 -7.22 -11.40 -4.85
C LEU A 280 -5.90 -10.78 -4.37
N LEU A 281 -5.95 -9.62 -3.70
CA LEU A 281 -4.79 -8.95 -3.12
C LEU A 281 -4.10 -9.84 -2.07
N ALA A 282 -4.87 -10.41 -1.15
CA ALA A 282 -4.34 -11.35 -0.17
C ALA A 282 -3.74 -12.59 -0.84
N ALA A 283 -4.44 -13.20 -1.79
CA ALA A 283 -4.03 -14.46 -2.40
C ALA A 283 -2.82 -14.32 -3.34
N LYS A 284 -2.68 -13.21 -4.07
CA LYS A 284 -1.63 -13.04 -5.10
C LYS A 284 -0.46 -12.18 -4.64
N VAL A 285 -0.70 -11.26 -3.71
CA VAL A 285 0.31 -10.32 -3.22
C VAL A 285 0.74 -10.64 -1.78
N GLY A 286 -0.04 -11.45 -1.06
CA GLY A 286 0.23 -11.79 0.32
C GLY A 286 -0.03 -10.63 1.29
N GLU A 287 -0.80 -9.62 0.89
CA GLU A 287 -1.13 -8.49 1.77
C GLU A 287 -2.09 -8.92 2.88
N TYR A 288 -1.88 -8.41 4.08
CA TYR A 288 -2.86 -8.51 5.16
C TYR A 288 -3.92 -7.44 4.96
N VAL A 289 -5.13 -7.86 4.60
CA VAL A 289 -6.25 -6.96 4.31
C VAL A 289 -7.18 -6.85 5.52
N LEU A 290 -7.87 -5.71 5.62
CA LEU A 290 -8.79 -5.45 6.74
C LEU A 290 -10.21 -5.99 6.50
N THR A 291 -10.44 -6.61 5.35
CA THR A 291 -11.72 -7.26 5.02
C THR A 291 -11.92 -8.48 5.91
N PRO A 292 -13.01 -8.58 6.69
CA PRO A 292 -13.24 -9.69 7.61
C PRO A 292 -13.25 -11.04 6.92
N GLY A 293 -12.51 -12.00 7.48
CA GLY A 293 -12.42 -13.38 6.98
C GLY A 293 -11.61 -13.54 5.70
N VAL A 294 -10.80 -12.56 5.32
CA VAL A 294 -9.86 -12.63 4.19
C VAL A 294 -8.44 -12.56 4.74
N PHE A 295 -7.64 -13.58 4.44
CA PHE A 295 -6.25 -13.68 4.88
C PHE A 295 -5.36 -14.10 3.71
N PRO A 296 -4.08 -13.73 3.69
CA PRO A 296 -3.13 -14.27 2.74
C PRO A 296 -2.96 -15.79 2.96
N PRO A 297 -2.68 -16.57 1.90
CA PRO A 297 -2.53 -18.03 1.99
C PRO A 297 -1.17 -18.41 2.62
N ILE A 298 -0.98 -17.96 3.84
CA ILE A 298 0.20 -18.20 4.67
C ILE A 298 -0.29 -18.93 5.92
N ASP A 299 0.24 -20.10 6.17
CA ASP A 299 -0.21 -20.95 7.29
C ASP A 299 -0.14 -20.20 8.62
N GLY A 300 -1.24 -20.26 9.41
CA GLY A 300 -1.39 -19.60 10.71
C GLY A 300 -1.65 -18.08 10.64
N MET A 301 -1.76 -17.47 9.44
CA MET A 301 -2.00 -16.03 9.32
C MET A 301 -3.44 -15.64 9.72
N ASP A 302 -4.38 -16.55 9.61
CA ASP A 302 -5.76 -16.38 10.06
C ASP A 302 -5.91 -16.24 11.59
N ASN A 303 -4.92 -16.70 12.35
CA ASN A 303 -4.84 -16.59 13.80
C ASN A 303 -3.81 -15.56 14.27
N ALA A 304 -3.09 -14.93 13.38
CA ALA A 304 -2.08 -13.94 13.73
C ALA A 304 -2.73 -12.63 14.21
N GLN A 305 -2.24 -12.12 15.33
CA GLN A 305 -2.57 -10.77 15.74
C GLN A 305 -1.75 -9.80 14.91
N VAL A 306 -2.40 -8.99 14.06
CA VAL A 306 -1.74 -7.94 13.27
C VAL A 306 -2.25 -6.59 13.73
N ILE A 307 -1.34 -5.70 14.15
CA ILE A 307 -1.68 -4.36 14.63
C ILE A 307 -0.97 -3.27 13.81
N PRO A 308 -1.61 -2.12 13.63
CA PRO A 308 -0.93 -0.97 13.06
C PRO A 308 0.12 -0.43 14.03
N ILE A 309 1.30 -0.09 13.53
CA ILE A 309 2.25 0.74 14.27
C ILE A 309 1.79 2.19 14.22
N ARG A 310 2.09 2.95 15.28
CA ARG A 310 1.89 4.39 15.23
C ARG A 310 2.84 5.04 14.23
N GLU A 311 2.45 6.16 13.76
CA GLU A 311 3.29 6.96 12.90
C GLU A 311 4.33 7.72 13.71
N LEU A 312 5.53 7.77 13.14
CA LEU A 312 6.61 8.60 13.65
C LEU A 312 6.68 9.87 12.81
N SER A 313 6.87 11.01 13.46
CA SER A 313 7.19 12.24 12.76
C SER A 313 8.57 12.15 12.07
N ASP A 314 8.83 13.03 11.12
CA ASP A 314 10.14 13.11 10.45
C ASP A 314 11.28 13.34 11.46
N ASP A 315 11.05 14.16 12.49
CA ASP A 315 12.00 14.41 13.57
C ASP A 315 12.25 13.16 14.42
N GLU A 316 11.21 12.37 14.74
CA GLU A 316 11.36 11.08 15.42
C GLU A 316 12.14 10.08 14.57
N ILE A 317 11.81 9.99 13.26
CA ILE A 317 12.53 9.11 12.33
C ILE A 317 14.00 9.49 12.27
N ALA A 318 14.33 10.77 12.14
CA ALA A 318 15.70 11.26 12.12
C ALA A 318 16.43 10.95 13.44
N THR A 319 15.78 11.24 14.58
CA THR A 319 16.37 11.03 15.92
C THR A 319 16.65 9.54 16.17
N TRP A 320 15.68 8.67 15.90
CA TRP A 320 15.86 7.23 16.09
C TRP A 320 16.80 6.62 15.06
N GLY A 321 16.82 7.14 13.83
CA GLY A 321 17.79 6.74 12.81
C GLY A 321 19.23 6.95 13.27
N GLU A 322 19.54 8.13 13.85
CA GLU A 322 20.86 8.41 14.40
C GLU A 322 21.19 7.55 15.64
N GLU A 323 20.21 7.23 16.47
CA GLU A 323 20.42 6.33 17.61
C GLU A 323 20.69 4.90 17.15
N PHE A 324 19.91 4.37 16.21
CA PHE A 324 20.13 3.04 15.65
C PHE A 324 21.45 2.95 14.86
N LYS A 325 21.84 4.04 14.20
CA LYS A 325 23.17 4.13 13.56
C LYS A 325 24.29 3.86 14.57
N LYS A 326 24.19 4.40 15.77
CA LYS A 326 25.17 4.16 16.85
C LYS A 326 25.10 2.73 17.38
N ILE A 327 23.88 2.21 17.66
CA ILE A 327 23.69 0.88 18.24
C ILE A 327 24.20 -0.21 17.27
N PHE A 328 23.91 -0.08 15.98
CA PHE A 328 24.30 -1.04 14.95
C PHE A 328 25.68 -0.74 14.32
N ALA A 329 26.41 0.24 14.82
CA ALA A 329 27.75 0.66 14.33
C ALA A 329 27.77 0.91 12.81
N ILE A 330 26.71 1.52 12.28
CA ILE A 330 26.59 1.83 10.85
C ILE A 330 27.40 3.11 10.54
N GLN A 331 28.25 3.03 9.50
CA GLN A 331 29.11 4.14 9.07
C GLN A 331 28.37 5.16 8.21
#